data_a02df018f93ab9261f26302d244568a2
#
_entry.id   a02df018f93ab9261f26302d244568a2
#
_cell.length_a   1.000
_cell.length_b   1.000
_cell.length_c   1.000
_cell.angle_alpha   90.00
_cell.angle_beta   90.00
_cell.angle_gamma   90.00
#
_symmetry.space_group_name_H-M   'P 1'
#
loop_
_entity.id
_entity.type
_entity.pdbx_description
1 polymer ?
#
loop_
_entity_poly.entity_id
_entity_poly.type
_entity_poly.pdbx_seq_one_letter_code
_entity_poly.pdbx_strand_id
1 'polypeptide(L)'
;VFRVHDVTLAPGKVIISDVNPHMLVEGKRRAAQLDLINSPDWQGNCLATINFVEGNAENLPFDDCSVDMYTIVFGLRNVTDKLAALKDARRVLKPGGKFICMEFSRVRDESLRSFYEAYSFGVIPVMGELIAQDKWSYQYLVESIRRFPRQAELEEIMREAGFKCVAHEDLTGGVVAIHSGFRI
;
A
#
# COMPACT_ATOMS: atom_id res chain seq x y z
N VAL A 1 -4.31 4.47 -11.20
CA VAL A 1 -5.02 5.77 -11.22
C VAL A 1 -6.43 5.50 -10.74
N PHE A 2 -6.75 5.83 -9.51
CA PHE A 2 -8.12 5.72 -9.00
C PHE A 2 -8.87 7.01 -9.38
N ARG A 3 -9.91 6.89 -10.21
CA ARG A 3 -10.87 7.97 -10.41
C ARG A 3 -11.81 8.02 -9.20
N VAL A 4 -11.76 9.10 -8.46
CA VAL A 4 -12.84 9.46 -7.54
C VAL A 4 -13.94 10.08 -8.39
N HIS A 5 -15.06 9.39 -8.55
CA HIS A 5 -16.24 9.95 -9.20
C HIS A 5 -17.07 10.74 -8.19
N ASP A 6 -17.35 11.97 -8.59
CA ASP A 6 -18.38 12.87 -8.09
C ASP A 6 -18.55 13.03 -6.58
N VAL A 7 -17.85 14.06 -6.08
CA VAL A 7 -18.41 14.88 -5.00
C VAL A 7 -17.90 16.31 -5.25
N THR A 8 -18.74 17.30 -5.10
CA THR A 8 -18.35 18.72 -4.97
C THR A 8 -17.46 18.87 -3.75
N LEU A 9 -16.17 18.61 -3.90
CA LEU A 9 -15.24 18.49 -2.79
C LEU A 9 -14.41 19.77 -2.68
N ALA A 10 -14.37 20.26 -1.46
CA ALA A 10 -13.25 21.10 -1.02
C ALA A 10 -11.92 20.44 -1.47
N PRO A 11 -10.90 21.22 -1.84
CA PRO A 11 -9.62 20.67 -2.30
C PRO A 11 -9.09 19.66 -1.29
N GLY A 12 -8.92 18.42 -1.75
CA GLY A 12 -8.43 17.33 -0.92
C GLY A 12 -6.97 17.52 -0.56
N LYS A 13 -6.55 16.98 0.58
CA LYS A 13 -5.13 16.90 0.96
C LYS A 13 -4.67 15.46 0.82
N VAL A 14 -3.62 15.23 0.04
CA VAL A 14 -2.94 13.94 -0.08
C VAL A 14 -1.62 14.02 0.65
N ILE A 15 -1.35 13.06 1.53
CA ILE A 15 -0.06 12.92 2.20
C ILE A 15 0.58 11.64 1.67
N ILE A 16 1.77 11.75 1.11
CA ILE A 16 2.61 10.63 0.69
C ILE A 16 3.69 10.47 1.76
N SER A 17 3.71 9.31 2.41
CA SER A 17 4.69 9.01 3.46
C SER A 17 5.53 7.80 3.09
N ASP A 18 6.81 7.88 3.35
CA ASP A 18 7.77 6.78 3.22
C ASP A 18 8.84 6.91 4.30
N VAL A 19 9.38 5.80 4.77
CA VAL A 19 10.50 5.77 5.73
C VAL A 19 11.82 6.13 5.06
N ASN A 20 11.91 6.00 3.74
CA ASN A 20 13.10 6.30 2.96
C ASN A 20 13.01 7.69 2.33
N PRO A 21 13.82 8.68 2.79
CA PRO A 21 13.79 10.03 2.25
C PRO A 21 14.13 10.12 0.76
N HIS A 22 14.95 9.19 0.23
CA HIS A 22 15.28 9.17 -1.20
C HIS A 22 14.05 8.83 -2.05
N MET A 23 13.16 7.96 -1.56
CA MET A 23 11.89 7.64 -2.23
C MET A 23 10.96 8.86 -2.27
N LEU A 24 10.96 9.66 -1.21
CA LEU A 24 10.17 10.92 -1.17
C LEU A 24 10.72 11.96 -2.15
N VAL A 25 12.04 12.08 -2.29
CA VAL A 25 12.66 12.98 -3.27
C VAL A 25 12.29 12.57 -4.69
N GLU A 26 12.40 11.28 -5.01
CA GLU A 26 12.02 10.76 -6.33
C GLU A 26 10.50 10.90 -6.57
N GLY A 27 9.69 10.64 -5.55
CA GLY A 27 8.24 10.86 -5.60
C GLY A 27 7.87 12.30 -5.94
N LYS A 28 8.50 13.27 -5.29
CA LYS A 28 8.33 14.71 -5.58
C LYS A 28 8.70 15.03 -7.02
N ARG A 29 9.85 14.53 -7.49
CA ARG A 29 10.33 14.74 -8.86
C ARG A 29 9.31 14.21 -9.89
N ARG A 30 8.82 13.00 -9.69
CA ARG A 30 7.81 12.40 -10.58
C ARG A 30 6.48 13.13 -10.54
N ALA A 31 6.00 13.51 -9.36
CA ALA A 31 4.77 14.26 -9.21
C ALA A 31 4.84 15.61 -9.93
N ALA A 32 5.98 16.29 -9.88
CA ALA A 32 6.21 17.54 -10.62
C ALA A 32 6.23 17.31 -12.15
N GLN A 33 6.87 16.23 -12.62
CA GLN A 33 6.91 15.88 -14.05
C GLN A 33 5.55 15.51 -14.63
N LEU A 34 4.66 14.96 -13.81
CA LEU A 34 3.29 14.58 -14.21
C LEU A 34 2.28 15.69 -13.95
N ASP A 35 2.73 16.90 -13.62
CA ASP A 35 1.90 18.05 -13.24
C ASP A 35 0.84 17.72 -12.16
N LEU A 36 1.15 16.77 -11.27
CA LEU A 36 0.24 16.37 -10.19
C LEU A 36 0.27 17.33 -9.00
N ILE A 37 1.36 18.12 -8.88
CA ILE A 37 1.52 19.14 -7.87
C ILE A 37 0.92 20.44 -8.40
N ASN A 38 -0.15 20.92 -7.77
CA ASN A 38 -0.88 22.14 -8.15
C ASN A 38 -1.56 22.06 -9.53
N SER A 39 -1.84 20.86 -10.03
CA SER A 39 -2.60 20.70 -11.26
C SER A 39 -4.06 21.14 -11.03
N PRO A 40 -4.58 22.11 -11.78
CA PRO A 40 -6.00 22.40 -11.75
C PRO A 40 -6.79 21.22 -12.33
N ASP A 41 -8.00 20.99 -11.84
CA ASP A 41 -8.92 20.12 -12.53
C ASP A 41 -9.27 20.72 -13.92
N TRP A 42 -10.05 19.97 -14.70
CA TRP A 42 -10.51 20.43 -16.02
C TRP A 42 -11.42 21.71 -15.97
N GLN A 43 -11.78 22.17 -14.77
CA GLN A 43 -12.50 23.44 -14.52
C GLN A 43 -11.58 24.54 -13.96
N GLY A 44 -10.28 24.26 -13.77
CA GLY A 44 -9.30 25.22 -13.24
C GLY A 44 -9.21 25.24 -11.71
N ASN A 45 -9.87 24.32 -11.00
CA ASN A 45 -9.78 24.20 -9.54
C ASN A 45 -8.60 23.30 -9.12
N CYS A 46 -7.93 23.62 -8.05
CA CYS A 46 -6.88 22.77 -7.48
C CYS A 46 -7.54 21.55 -6.81
N LEU A 47 -7.37 20.35 -7.39
CA LEU A 47 -8.02 19.13 -6.90
C LEU A 47 -7.47 18.63 -5.57
N ALA A 48 -6.18 18.79 -5.33
CA ALA A 48 -5.56 18.36 -4.09
C ALA A 48 -4.19 19.03 -3.88
N THR A 49 -3.84 19.25 -2.63
CA THR A 49 -2.44 19.52 -2.26
C THR A 49 -1.74 18.22 -1.93
N ILE A 50 -0.56 17.99 -2.50
CA ILE A 50 0.25 16.80 -2.22
C ILE A 50 1.40 17.19 -1.29
N ASN A 51 1.46 16.57 -0.12
CA ASN A 51 2.55 16.71 0.83
C ASN A 51 3.35 15.42 0.92
N PHE A 52 4.66 15.54 1.07
CA PHE A 52 5.58 14.42 1.23
C PHE A 52 6.19 14.49 2.62
N VAL A 53 6.00 13.45 3.43
CA VAL A 53 6.38 13.41 4.84
C VAL A 53 7.15 12.13 5.11
N GLU A 54 8.34 12.24 5.68
CA GLU A 54 9.07 11.08 6.18
C GLU A 54 8.33 10.50 7.39
N GLY A 55 8.10 9.18 7.37
CA GLY A 55 7.38 8.52 8.45
C GLY A 55 7.49 7.00 8.41
N ASN A 56 7.58 6.40 9.59
CA ASN A 56 7.50 4.97 9.77
C ASN A 56 6.04 4.55 9.95
N ALA A 57 5.58 3.55 9.21
CA ALA A 57 4.21 3.03 9.29
C ALA A 57 3.84 2.51 10.70
N GLU A 58 4.83 2.08 11.48
CA GLU A 58 4.63 1.62 12.87
C GLU A 58 4.46 2.77 13.88
N ASN A 59 4.81 4.00 13.48
CA ASN A 59 4.68 5.21 14.28
C ASN A 59 4.64 6.44 13.37
N LEU A 60 3.47 6.74 12.84
CA LEU A 60 3.25 7.80 11.87
C LEU A 60 3.32 9.18 12.54
N PRO A 61 4.00 10.17 11.92
CA PRO A 61 4.10 11.53 12.46
C PRO A 61 2.83 12.34 12.17
N PHE A 62 1.67 11.77 12.43
CA PHE A 62 0.36 12.40 12.20
C PHE A 62 -0.48 12.32 13.47
N ASP A 63 -1.31 13.34 13.66
CA ASP A 63 -2.24 13.41 14.77
C ASP A 63 -3.30 12.31 14.70
N ASP A 64 -3.88 11.97 15.84
CA ASP A 64 -5.02 11.08 15.92
C ASP A 64 -6.20 11.65 15.15
N CYS A 65 -6.98 10.78 14.49
CA CYS A 65 -8.18 11.19 13.76
C CYS A 65 -7.94 12.32 12.74
N SER A 66 -6.80 12.31 12.03
CA SER A 66 -6.40 13.38 11.11
C SER A 66 -6.69 13.10 9.64
N VAL A 67 -6.89 11.82 9.25
CA VAL A 67 -7.09 11.42 7.86
C VAL A 67 -8.39 10.67 7.65
N ASP A 68 -9.01 10.86 6.48
CA ASP A 68 -10.28 10.21 6.13
C ASP A 68 -10.06 8.84 5.51
N MET A 69 -8.92 8.65 4.82
CA MET A 69 -8.53 7.40 4.19
C MET A 69 -7.03 7.15 4.36
N TYR A 70 -6.67 5.90 4.61
CA TYR A 70 -5.28 5.45 4.64
C TYR A 70 -5.10 4.33 3.62
N THR A 71 -4.12 4.46 2.73
CA THR A 71 -3.80 3.43 1.76
C THR A 71 -2.34 3.02 1.88
N ILE A 72 -2.06 1.73 1.82
CA ILE A 72 -0.70 1.18 1.70
C ILE A 72 -0.66 0.19 0.53
N VAL A 73 0.26 0.44 -0.42
CA VAL A 73 0.36 -0.34 -1.66
C VAL A 73 1.78 -0.87 -1.80
N PHE A 74 1.92 -2.20 -1.78
CA PHE A 74 3.20 -2.92 -1.86
C PHE A 74 4.24 -2.49 -0.82
N GLY A 75 3.77 -2.08 0.36
CA GLY A 75 4.61 -1.58 1.45
C GLY A 75 4.51 -2.39 2.74
N LEU A 76 3.33 -2.94 3.05
CA LEU A 76 3.06 -3.58 4.34
C LEU A 76 3.93 -4.84 4.57
N ARG A 77 4.34 -5.55 3.52
CA ARG A 77 5.23 -6.71 3.64
C ARG A 77 6.60 -6.36 4.23
N ASN A 78 7.06 -5.11 4.03
CA ASN A 78 8.37 -4.63 4.49
C ASN A 78 8.34 -4.12 5.94
N VAL A 79 7.14 -3.94 6.51
CA VAL A 79 6.96 -3.49 7.89
C VAL A 79 7.29 -4.64 8.84
N THR A 80 8.05 -4.36 9.91
CA THR A 80 8.49 -5.38 10.86
C THR A 80 7.31 -5.84 11.73
N ASP A 81 6.65 -4.93 12.41
CA ASP A 81 5.46 -5.20 13.23
C ASP A 81 4.20 -4.72 12.50
N LYS A 82 3.54 -5.64 11.81
CA LYS A 82 2.32 -5.36 11.04
C LYS A 82 1.15 -4.96 11.93
N LEU A 83 1.06 -5.53 13.13
CA LEU A 83 0.01 -5.18 14.09
C LEU A 83 0.19 -3.75 14.61
N ALA A 84 1.42 -3.36 14.94
CA ALA A 84 1.73 -1.99 15.34
C ALA A 84 1.38 -1.00 14.23
N ALA A 85 1.78 -1.27 12.98
CA ALA A 85 1.46 -0.42 11.85
C ALA A 85 -0.05 -0.31 11.59
N LEU A 86 -0.79 -1.40 11.71
CA LEU A 86 -2.24 -1.39 11.54
C LEU A 86 -2.96 -0.65 12.69
N LYS A 87 -2.46 -0.76 13.94
CA LYS A 87 -2.95 0.03 15.06
C LYS A 87 -2.70 1.51 14.86
N ASP A 88 -1.53 1.87 14.35
CA ASP A 88 -1.17 3.26 14.11
C ASP A 88 -1.93 3.85 12.90
N ALA A 89 -2.10 3.07 11.82
CA ALA A 89 -2.98 3.43 10.71
C ALA A 89 -4.43 3.68 11.20
N ARG A 90 -4.93 2.85 12.12
CA ARG A 90 -6.25 3.06 12.72
C ARG A 90 -6.28 4.31 13.60
N ARG A 91 -5.21 4.62 14.34
CA ARG A 91 -5.10 5.81 15.19
C ARG A 91 -5.28 7.10 14.39
N VAL A 92 -4.60 7.21 13.25
CA VAL A 92 -4.63 8.41 12.42
C VAL A 92 -5.92 8.55 11.62
N LEU A 93 -6.64 7.47 11.34
CA LEU A 93 -7.93 7.51 10.65
C LEU A 93 -8.99 8.18 11.53
N LYS A 94 -9.84 9.01 10.96
CA LYS A 94 -11.05 9.53 11.62
C LYS A 94 -12.06 8.40 11.85
N PRO A 95 -13.00 8.54 12.81
CA PRO A 95 -14.16 7.66 12.89
C PRO A 95 -14.90 7.61 11.54
N GLY A 96 -15.25 6.42 11.06
CA GLY A 96 -15.78 6.19 9.72
C GLY A 96 -14.72 6.13 8.61
N GLY A 97 -13.47 6.42 8.90
CA GLY A 97 -12.37 6.38 7.93
C GLY A 97 -12.06 4.96 7.45
N LYS A 98 -11.59 4.86 6.21
CA LYS A 98 -11.33 3.59 5.52
C LYS A 98 -9.83 3.33 5.39
N PHE A 99 -9.41 2.12 5.76
CA PHE A 99 -8.09 1.55 5.48
C PHE A 99 -8.15 0.67 4.23
N ILE A 100 -7.15 0.76 3.37
CA ILE A 100 -6.98 -0.09 2.19
C ILE A 100 -5.51 -0.54 2.12
N CYS A 101 -5.30 -1.84 2.01
CA CYS A 101 -3.98 -2.43 1.76
C CYS A 101 -4.04 -3.27 0.48
N MET A 102 -3.21 -2.94 -0.51
CA MET A 102 -2.98 -3.79 -1.67
C MET A 102 -1.56 -4.36 -1.58
N GLU A 103 -1.46 -5.68 -1.56
CA GLU A 103 -0.17 -6.34 -1.39
C GLU A 103 -0.14 -7.68 -2.14
N PHE A 104 1.07 -8.14 -2.45
CA PHE A 104 1.27 -9.51 -2.93
C PHE A 104 0.76 -10.50 -1.90
N SER A 105 0.14 -11.56 -2.39
CA SER A 105 -0.49 -12.56 -1.55
C SER A 105 -0.25 -13.97 -2.09
N ARG A 106 -0.95 -14.96 -1.55
CA ARG A 106 -0.76 -16.35 -1.96
C ARG A 106 -1.85 -16.79 -2.90
N VAL A 107 -1.43 -17.33 -4.05
CA VAL A 107 -2.32 -17.94 -5.03
C VAL A 107 -3.14 -19.05 -4.37
N ARG A 108 -4.46 -19.02 -4.55
CA ARG A 108 -5.39 -19.99 -3.94
C ARG A 108 -5.37 -21.34 -4.62
N ASP A 109 -5.35 -21.34 -5.95
CA ASP A 109 -5.33 -22.56 -6.74
C ASP A 109 -3.97 -23.26 -6.61
N GLU A 110 -3.98 -24.53 -6.23
CA GLU A 110 -2.77 -25.29 -5.91
C GLU A 110 -1.91 -25.56 -7.14
N SER A 111 -2.55 -25.78 -8.29
CA SER A 111 -1.87 -26.01 -9.56
C SER A 111 -1.20 -24.73 -10.05
N LEU A 112 -1.92 -23.61 -9.99
CA LEU A 112 -1.41 -22.29 -10.36
C LEU A 112 -0.33 -21.84 -9.37
N ARG A 113 -0.48 -22.16 -8.08
CA ARG A 113 0.50 -21.85 -7.05
C ARG A 113 1.84 -22.52 -7.30
N SER A 114 1.83 -23.81 -7.63
CA SER A 114 3.06 -24.56 -7.90
C SER A 114 3.81 -23.97 -9.10
N PHE A 115 3.10 -23.62 -10.17
CA PHE A 115 3.67 -22.95 -11.33
C PHE A 115 4.21 -21.54 -10.98
N TYR A 116 3.43 -20.76 -10.24
CA TYR A 116 3.81 -19.40 -9.83
C TYR A 116 5.04 -19.42 -8.90
N GLU A 117 5.12 -20.36 -7.96
CA GLU A 117 6.28 -20.54 -7.09
C GLU A 117 7.52 -20.93 -7.89
N ALA A 118 7.42 -21.88 -8.79
CA ALA A 118 8.54 -22.28 -9.65
C ALA A 118 9.03 -21.10 -10.51
N TYR A 119 8.12 -20.33 -11.09
CA TYR A 119 8.44 -19.13 -11.85
C TYR A 119 9.07 -18.04 -10.97
N SER A 120 8.49 -17.77 -9.80
CA SER A 120 8.95 -16.71 -8.90
C SER A 120 10.34 -16.97 -8.33
N PHE A 121 10.68 -18.22 -8.03
CA PHE A 121 12.00 -18.59 -7.50
C PHE A 121 13.02 -18.93 -8.57
N GLY A 122 12.58 -19.53 -9.68
CA GLY A 122 13.48 -19.96 -10.75
C GLY A 122 13.76 -18.88 -11.79
N VAL A 123 12.77 -18.03 -12.09
CA VAL A 123 12.86 -17.09 -13.22
C VAL A 123 13.07 -15.65 -12.76
N ILE A 124 12.29 -15.17 -11.78
CA ILE A 124 12.35 -13.75 -11.38
C ILE A 124 13.73 -13.31 -10.87
N PRO A 125 14.45 -14.05 -9.98
CA PRO A 125 15.77 -13.65 -9.52
C PRO A 125 16.83 -13.69 -10.65
N VAL A 126 16.72 -14.67 -11.56
CA VAL A 126 17.63 -14.77 -12.72
C VAL A 126 17.41 -13.60 -13.68
N MET A 127 16.16 -13.25 -13.95
CA MET A 127 15.82 -12.07 -14.75
C MET A 127 16.29 -10.78 -14.08
N GLY A 128 16.15 -10.68 -12.75
CA GLY A 128 16.67 -9.55 -11.98
C GLY A 128 18.19 -9.40 -12.10
N GLU A 129 18.92 -10.51 -12.05
CA GLU A 129 20.38 -10.51 -12.25
C GLU A 129 20.77 -10.11 -13.67
N LEU A 130 20.10 -10.68 -14.68
CA LEU A 130 20.45 -10.45 -16.11
C LEU A 130 20.04 -9.07 -16.61
N ILE A 131 18.89 -8.55 -16.20
CA ILE A 131 18.32 -7.31 -16.75
C ILE A 131 18.61 -6.11 -15.86
N ALA A 132 18.43 -6.25 -14.54
CA ALA A 132 18.55 -5.15 -13.59
C ALA A 132 19.89 -5.14 -12.84
N GLN A 133 20.71 -6.19 -12.98
CA GLN A 133 21.97 -6.39 -12.24
C GLN A 133 21.77 -6.32 -10.71
N ASP A 134 20.57 -6.68 -10.24
CA ASP A 134 20.17 -6.60 -8.83
C ASP A 134 19.42 -7.86 -8.37
N LYS A 135 20.16 -8.96 -8.28
CA LYS A 135 19.64 -10.25 -7.80
C LYS A 135 19.07 -10.17 -6.37
N TRP A 136 19.73 -9.38 -5.52
CA TRP A 136 19.37 -9.29 -4.11
C TRP A 136 18.00 -8.67 -3.87
N SER A 137 17.66 -7.59 -4.56
CA SER A 137 16.34 -6.96 -4.44
C SER A 137 15.22 -7.90 -4.91
N TYR A 138 15.46 -8.67 -5.96
CA TYR A 138 14.47 -9.64 -6.46
C TYR A 138 14.34 -10.86 -5.55
N GLN A 139 15.44 -11.35 -4.98
CA GLN A 139 15.39 -12.41 -3.97
C GLN A 139 14.64 -11.93 -2.72
N TYR A 140 14.97 -10.73 -2.23
CA TYR A 140 14.26 -10.13 -1.10
C TYR A 140 12.75 -10.00 -1.38
N LEU A 141 12.37 -9.56 -2.59
CA LEU A 141 10.97 -9.46 -3.00
C LEU A 141 10.25 -10.81 -2.83
N VAL A 142 10.80 -11.87 -3.40
CA VAL A 142 10.19 -13.22 -3.34
C VAL A 142 10.12 -13.73 -1.90
N GLU A 143 11.17 -13.54 -1.10
CA GLU A 143 11.18 -13.94 0.31
C GLU A 143 10.20 -13.13 1.16
N SER A 144 10.09 -11.81 0.94
CA SER A 144 9.17 -10.96 1.67
C SER A 144 7.71 -11.31 1.38
N ILE A 145 7.37 -11.63 0.12
CA ILE A 145 6.05 -12.15 -0.26
C ILE A 145 5.76 -13.46 0.48
N ARG A 146 6.73 -14.35 0.56
CA ARG A 146 6.58 -15.67 1.21
C ARG A 146 6.33 -15.58 2.71
N ARG A 147 6.95 -14.60 3.38
CA ARG A 147 6.79 -14.36 4.83
C ARG A 147 5.52 -13.54 5.15
N PHE A 148 4.92 -12.92 4.13
CA PHE A 148 3.73 -12.11 4.32
C PHE A 148 2.53 -12.99 4.72
N PRO A 149 1.65 -12.54 5.64
CA PRO A 149 0.45 -13.26 6.02
C PRO A 149 -0.44 -13.62 4.82
N ARG A 150 -1.11 -14.75 4.91
CA ARG A 150 -2.18 -15.09 3.96
C ARG A 150 -3.35 -14.12 4.11
N GLN A 151 -4.24 -14.10 3.12
CA GLN A 151 -5.37 -13.18 3.11
C GLN A 151 -6.19 -13.23 4.41
N ALA A 152 -6.61 -14.41 4.85
CA ALA A 152 -7.38 -14.57 6.08
C ALA A 152 -6.57 -14.21 7.34
N GLU A 153 -5.27 -14.51 7.38
CA GLU A 153 -4.39 -14.16 8.49
C GLU A 153 -4.24 -12.63 8.61
N LEU A 154 -4.13 -11.92 7.49
CA LEU A 154 -4.07 -10.45 7.49
C LEU A 154 -5.40 -9.84 7.95
N GLU A 155 -6.53 -10.42 7.54
CA GLU A 155 -7.83 -9.99 8.08
C GLU A 155 -7.92 -10.12 9.60
N GLU A 156 -7.39 -11.22 10.16
CA GLU A 156 -7.36 -11.42 11.62
C GLU A 156 -6.51 -10.34 12.31
N ILE A 157 -5.30 -10.06 11.79
CA ILE A 157 -4.44 -9.00 12.31
C ILE A 157 -5.13 -7.63 12.21
N MET A 158 -5.85 -7.35 11.13
CA MET A 158 -6.64 -6.12 10.99
C MET A 158 -7.77 -6.04 12.03
N ARG A 159 -8.47 -7.15 12.30
CA ARG A 159 -9.51 -7.21 13.35
C ARG A 159 -8.90 -7.03 14.74
N GLU A 160 -7.73 -7.61 14.99
CA GLU A 160 -6.97 -7.42 16.25
C GLU A 160 -6.53 -5.96 16.41
N ALA A 161 -6.13 -5.29 15.33
CA ALA A 161 -5.83 -3.86 15.32
C ALA A 161 -7.08 -2.98 15.58
N GLY A 162 -8.28 -3.58 15.58
CA GLY A 162 -9.54 -2.91 15.88
C GLY A 162 -10.35 -2.45 14.68
N PHE A 163 -9.95 -2.78 13.45
CA PHE A 163 -10.76 -2.50 12.26
C PHE A 163 -12.05 -3.33 12.25
N LYS A 164 -13.11 -2.74 11.69
CA LYS A 164 -14.42 -3.39 11.49
C LYS A 164 -14.72 -3.55 10.01
N CYS A 165 -15.70 -4.39 9.67
CA CYS A 165 -16.07 -4.69 8.28
C CYS A 165 -14.85 -5.08 7.44
N VAL A 166 -13.95 -5.88 8.02
CA VAL A 166 -12.72 -6.32 7.35
C VAL A 166 -13.06 -7.35 6.28
N ALA A 167 -12.59 -7.11 5.08
CA ALA A 167 -12.76 -7.98 3.93
C ALA A 167 -11.54 -7.90 3.00
N HIS A 168 -11.38 -8.91 2.14
CA HIS A 168 -10.40 -8.88 1.06
C HIS A 168 -11.02 -9.26 -0.28
N GLU A 169 -10.37 -8.82 -1.34
CA GLU A 169 -10.64 -9.19 -2.73
C GLU A 169 -9.34 -9.68 -3.37
N ASP A 170 -9.38 -10.86 -3.99
CA ASP A 170 -8.24 -11.41 -4.71
C ASP A 170 -8.20 -10.89 -6.15
N LEU A 171 -7.02 -10.45 -6.56
CA LEU A 171 -6.72 -10.08 -7.93
C LEU A 171 -5.80 -11.14 -8.56
N THR A 172 -6.02 -11.41 -9.85
CA THR A 172 -5.17 -12.34 -10.63
C THR A 172 -5.03 -13.71 -9.92
N GLY A 173 -6.16 -14.28 -9.46
CA GLY A 173 -6.17 -15.61 -8.80
C GLY A 173 -5.48 -15.64 -7.42
N GLY A 174 -5.32 -14.50 -6.78
CA GLY A 174 -4.70 -14.36 -5.45
C GLY A 174 -3.22 -13.98 -5.47
N VAL A 175 -2.64 -13.69 -6.64
CA VAL A 175 -1.26 -13.14 -6.73
C VAL A 175 -1.15 -11.82 -5.97
N VAL A 176 -2.19 -11.01 -6.04
CA VAL A 176 -2.36 -9.77 -5.28
C VAL A 176 -3.70 -9.85 -4.56
N ALA A 177 -3.79 -9.27 -3.37
CA ALA A 177 -5.04 -9.09 -2.66
C ALA A 177 -5.20 -7.64 -2.19
N ILE A 178 -6.44 -7.15 -2.23
CA ILE A 178 -6.82 -5.86 -1.66
C ILE A 178 -7.59 -6.14 -0.38
N HIS A 179 -7.04 -5.75 0.76
CA HIS A 179 -7.72 -5.79 2.05
C HIS A 179 -8.29 -4.43 2.38
N SER A 180 -9.46 -4.38 2.98
CA SER A 180 -10.06 -3.15 3.46
C SER A 180 -10.73 -3.32 4.82
N GLY A 181 -10.82 -2.23 5.57
CA GLY A 181 -11.50 -2.18 6.86
C GLY A 181 -11.81 -0.75 7.24
N PHE A 182 -12.67 -0.57 8.23
CA PHE A 182 -13.13 0.74 8.70
C PHE A 182 -12.78 0.94 10.16
N ARG A 183 -12.45 2.19 10.51
CA ARG A 183 -12.43 2.65 11.90
C ARG A 183 -13.84 3.04 12.31
N ILE A 184 -14.54 2.14 12.99
CA ILE A 184 -15.87 2.39 13.56
C ILE A 184 -15.72 2.44 15.09
#